data_caa25d48b15a1ebcc0eb2d718efb0184
#
_entry.id   caa25d48b15a1ebcc0eb2d718efb0184
#
_cell.length_a   1.000
_cell.length_b   1.000
_cell.length_c   1.000
_cell.angle_alpha   90.00
_cell.angle_beta   90.00
_cell.angle_gamma   90.00
#
_symmetry.space_group_name_H-M   'P 1'
#
loop_
_entity.id
_entity.type
_entity.pdbx_description
1 polymer ?
#
loop_
_entity_poly.entity_id
_entity_poly.type
_entity_poly.pdbx_seq_one_letter_code
_entity_poly.pdbx_strand_id
1 'polypeptide(L)'
;DSAPFNLVVFGGSQGAQFFSDAIPGAIRLMPDALRARLVVTQQARPEDRQKVIDSSATLGIRADVAPFFTDMAERLAAAHLVICRSGASTVSELAVIGRPSLLVPYPHALDHDQAANAAALAAQGGAQVIPQAQLSTDRIASLLTEAMEGPDRLATMARAAKSTGKPDAAGLLADLVEAIAAGKGIAQSKGATQ
;
A
#
# COMPACT_ATOMS: atom_id res chain seq x y z
N ASP A 1 15.68 -18.83 -2.96
CA ASP A 1 15.26 -17.96 -4.06
C ASP A 1 16.04 -16.66 -4.00
N SER A 2 16.77 -16.29 -5.07
CA SER A 2 17.59 -15.07 -5.14
C SER A 2 16.88 -13.92 -5.87
N ALA A 3 15.62 -14.11 -6.25
CA ALA A 3 14.85 -13.11 -7.01
C ALA A 3 14.67 -11.80 -6.20
N PRO A 4 14.72 -10.64 -6.86
CA PRO A 4 14.46 -9.36 -6.23
C PRO A 4 13.06 -9.29 -5.59
N PHE A 5 12.95 -8.59 -4.47
CA PHE A 5 11.69 -8.31 -3.79
C PHE A 5 11.40 -6.81 -3.82
N ASN A 6 10.41 -6.41 -4.58
CA ASN A 6 10.02 -5.01 -4.74
C ASN A 6 9.11 -4.58 -3.60
N LEU A 7 9.60 -3.69 -2.76
CA LEU A 7 8.86 -3.04 -1.68
C LEU A 7 8.55 -1.61 -2.06
N VAL A 8 7.30 -1.22 -2.00
CA VAL A 8 6.87 0.18 -2.19
C VAL A 8 6.38 0.74 -0.86
N VAL A 9 6.91 1.89 -0.46
CA VAL A 9 6.57 2.56 0.80
C VAL A 9 6.18 4.00 0.53
N PHE A 10 4.97 4.40 0.92
CA PHE A 10 4.55 5.79 0.78
C PHE A 10 3.50 6.20 1.82
N GLY A 11 3.50 7.49 2.16
CA GLY A 11 2.65 8.04 3.22
C GLY A 11 1.73 9.17 2.77
N GLY A 12 1.74 9.53 1.49
CA GLY A 12 1.14 10.77 1.04
C GLY A 12 1.89 12.01 1.57
N SER A 13 1.33 13.20 1.37
CA SER A 13 2.00 14.47 1.68
C SER A 13 2.30 14.67 3.17
N GLN A 14 1.53 14.07 4.08
CA GLN A 14 1.65 14.28 5.53
C GLN A 14 2.15 13.06 6.30
N GLY A 15 2.02 11.87 5.75
CA GLY A 15 2.28 10.62 6.47
C GLY A 15 3.65 9.99 6.25
N ALA A 16 4.49 10.55 5.38
CA ALA A 16 5.75 9.93 4.95
C ALA A 16 6.85 9.94 6.03
N GLN A 17 6.87 10.91 6.95
CA GLN A 17 7.93 11.03 7.97
C GLN A 17 8.10 9.74 8.79
N PHE A 18 7.01 9.18 9.29
CA PHE A 18 7.04 7.95 10.07
C PHE A 18 7.79 6.83 9.32
N PHE A 19 7.51 6.66 8.04
CA PHE A 19 8.18 5.64 7.25
C PHE A 19 9.65 5.96 6.99
N SER A 20 10.00 7.25 6.84
CA SER A 20 11.39 7.68 6.69
C SER A 20 12.23 7.37 7.94
N ASP A 21 11.62 7.38 9.11
CA ASP A 21 12.28 7.04 10.37
C ASP A 21 12.31 5.51 10.61
N ALA A 22 11.21 4.81 10.36
CA ALA A 22 11.03 3.42 10.78
C ALA A 22 11.59 2.40 9.77
N ILE A 23 11.42 2.62 8.46
CA ILE A 23 11.76 1.62 7.44
C ILE A 23 13.26 1.31 7.37
N PRO A 24 14.18 2.29 7.35
CA PRO A 24 15.62 1.98 7.32
C PRO A 24 16.08 1.20 8.55
N GLY A 25 15.54 1.52 9.73
CA GLY A 25 15.81 0.80 10.97
C GLY A 25 15.32 -0.65 10.91
N ALA A 26 14.13 -0.88 10.38
CA ALA A 26 13.55 -2.21 10.21
C ALA A 26 14.37 -3.07 9.24
N ILE A 27 14.75 -2.52 8.10
CA ILE A 27 15.56 -3.22 7.10
C ILE A 27 16.92 -3.63 7.70
N ARG A 28 17.50 -2.81 8.57
CA ARG A 28 18.76 -3.13 9.28
C ARG A 28 18.64 -4.39 10.14
N LEU A 29 17.48 -4.66 10.72
CA LEU A 29 17.22 -5.82 11.58
C LEU A 29 16.91 -7.10 10.81
N MET A 30 16.71 -7.01 9.50
CA MET A 30 16.43 -8.18 8.66
C MET A 30 17.67 -9.04 8.44
N PRO A 31 17.49 -10.36 8.23
CA PRO A 31 18.59 -11.24 7.80
C PRO A 31 19.26 -10.72 6.51
N ASP A 32 20.59 -10.79 6.47
CA ASP A 32 21.39 -10.28 5.35
C ASP A 32 20.97 -10.84 3.99
N ALA A 33 20.68 -12.14 3.94
CA ALA A 33 20.24 -12.82 2.72
C ALA A 33 18.92 -12.28 2.16
N LEU A 34 17.99 -11.89 3.03
CA LEU A 34 16.71 -11.29 2.63
C LEU A 34 16.90 -9.82 2.26
N ARG A 35 17.69 -9.09 3.06
CA ARG A 35 17.99 -7.68 2.81
C ARG A 35 18.65 -7.48 1.44
N ALA A 36 19.56 -8.35 1.02
CA ALA A 36 20.23 -8.27 -0.28
C ALA A 36 19.27 -8.38 -1.49
N ARG A 37 18.08 -8.94 -1.28
CA ARG A 37 17.05 -9.08 -2.32
C ARG A 37 16.14 -7.85 -2.42
N LEU A 38 16.14 -6.95 -1.44
CA LEU A 38 15.23 -5.81 -1.42
C LEU A 38 15.55 -4.81 -2.54
N VAL A 39 14.48 -4.39 -3.21
CA VAL A 39 14.45 -3.22 -4.08
C VAL A 39 13.35 -2.31 -3.54
N VAL A 40 13.73 -1.17 -2.99
CA VAL A 40 12.83 -0.29 -2.26
C VAL A 40 12.49 0.93 -3.10
N THR A 41 11.20 1.19 -3.28
CA THR A 41 10.70 2.50 -3.72
C THR A 41 10.10 3.19 -2.49
N GLN A 42 10.66 4.31 -2.07
CA GLN A 42 10.19 4.99 -0.87
C GLN A 42 9.92 6.47 -1.12
N GLN A 43 8.68 6.88 -0.85
CA GLN A 43 8.37 8.30 -0.76
C GLN A 43 8.94 8.86 0.56
N ALA A 44 9.71 9.93 0.45
CA ALA A 44 10.22 10.68 1.60
C ALA A 44 10.03 12.17 1.35
N ARG A 45 9.72 12.93 2.40
CA ARG A 45 9.64 14.39 2.30
C ARG A 45 11.00 14.97 1.88
N PRO A 46 11.06 16.15 1.24
CA PRO A 46 12.33 16.75 0.83
C PRO A 46 13.38 16.78 1.94
N GLU A 47 12.99 17.12 3.16
CA GLU A 47 13.85 17.19 4.34
C GLU A 47 14.35 15.83 4.85
N ASP A 48 13.60 14.75 4.61
CA ASP A 48 13.95 13.40 5.06
C ASP A 48 14.67 12.59 3.98
N ARG A 49 14.59 13.02 2.72
CA ARG A 49 15.03 12.27 1.55
C ARG A 49 16.50 11.84 1.65
N GLN A 50 17.40 12.77 1.97
CA GLN A 50 18.84 12.46 2.01
C GLN A 50 19.14 11.43 3.11
N LYS A 51 18.54 11.55 4.28
CA LYS A 51 18.68 10.59 5.38
C LYS A 51 18.29 9.16 4.95
N VAL A 52 17.20 9.02 4.19
CA VAL A 52 16.75 7.71 3.71
C VAL A 52 17.71 7.14 2.66
N ILE A 53 18.20 7.97 1.74
CA ILE A 53 19.21 7.59 0.74
C ILE A 53 20.49 7.08 1.41
N ASP A 54 21.05 7.85 2.36
CA ASP A 54 22.30 7.51 3.05
C ASP A 54 22.14 6.21 3.87
N SER A 55 20.99 6.05 4.52
CA SER A 55 20.69 4.82 5.26
C SER A 55 20.62 3.61 4.34
N SER A 56 19.97 3.75 3.18
CA SER A 56 19.85 2.69 2.18
C SER A 56 21.19 2.30 1.60
N ALA A 57 22.05 3.28 1.28
CA ALA A 57 23.41 3.06 0.80
C ALA A 57 24.26 2.31 1.85
N THR A 58 24.19 2.74 3.12
CA THR A 58 24.89 2.08 4.23
C THR A 58 24.46 0.61 4.39
N LEU A 59 23.19 0.30 4.11
CA LEU A 59 22.65 -1.06 4.21
C LEU A 59 22.89 -1.89 2.94
N GLY A 60 23.47 -1.29 1.89
CA GLY A 60 23.74 -1.96 0.62
C GLY A 60 22.48 -2.35 -0.16
N ILE A 61 21.35 -1.70 0.08
CA ILE A 61 20.10 -1.97 -0.61
C ILE A 61 19.88 -1.02 -1.79
N ARG A 62 19.22 -1.53 -2.83
CA ARG A 62 18.78 -0.72 -3.96
C ARG A 62 17.54 0.07 -3.54
N ALA A 63 17.63 1.39 -3.50
CA ALA A 63 16.50 2.24 -3.14
C ALA A 63 16.34 3.41 -4.11
N ASP A 64 15.11 3.63 -4.56
CA ASP A 64 14.68 4.84 -5.25
C ASP A 64 13.85 5.68 -4.28
N VAL A 65 14.36 6.87 -3.94
CA VAL A 65 13.78 7.72 -2.90
C VAL A 65 13.47 9.10 -3.48
N ALA A 66 12.20 9.46 -3.49
CA ALA A 66 11.74 10.75 -4.01
C ALA A 66 10.57 11.31 -3.18
N PRO A 67 10.35 12.63 -3.19
CA PRO A 67 9.18 13.22 -2.54
C PRO A 67 7.88 12.92 -3.28
N PHE A 68 7.96 12.62 -4.56
CA PHE A 68 6.83 12.29 -5.40
C PHE A 68 7.27 11.38 -6.56
N PHE A 69 6.39 10.47 -6.99
CA PHE A 69 6.58 9.60 -8.15
C PHE A 69 5.44 9.81 -9.14
N THR A 70 5.77 10.14 -10.38
CA THR A 70 4.79 10.30 -11.47
C THR A 70 4.31 8.96 -12.04
N ASP A 71 5.09 7.91 -11.83
CA ASP A 71 4.90 6.53 -12.29
C ASP A 71 4.44 5.59 -11.16
N MET A 72 3.72 6.12 -10.14
CA MET A 72 3.33 5.33 -8.97
C MET A 72 2.49 4.10 -9.35
N ALA A 73 1.62 4.20 -10.34
CA ALA A 73 0.79 3.08 -10.79
C ALA A 73 1.64 1.89 -11.30
N GLU A 74 2.70 2.17 -12.05
CA GLU A 74 3.64 1.15 -12.56
C GLU A 74 4.44 0.53 -11.41
N ARG A 75 4.89 1.35 -10.46
CA ARG A 75 5.60 0.89 -9.26
C ARG A 75 4.73 -0.01 -8.40
N LEU A 76 3.47 0.38 -8.19
CA LEU A 76 2.50 -0.47 -7.50
C LEU A 76 2.27 -1.77 -8.25
N ALA A 77 2.14 -1.73 -9.58
CA ALA A 77 1.96 -2.92 -10.40
C ALA A 77 3.15 -3.89 -10.31
N ALA A 78 4.35 -3.40 -10.09
CA ALA A 78 5.57 -4.20 -9.93
C ALA A 78 5.84 -4.62 -8.46
N ALA A 79 5.12 -4.07 -7.48
CA ALA A 79 5.35 -4.33 -6.07
C ALA A 79 4.98 -5.77 -5.66
N HIS A 80 5.80 -6.37 -4.81
CA HIS A 80 5.47 -7.61 -4.10
C HIS A 80 4.72 -7.32 -2.80
N LEU A 81 5.05 -6.21 -2.14
CA LEU A 81 4.37 -5.71 -0.95
C LEU A 81 4.34 -4.17 -0.98
N VAL A 82 3.24 -3.61 -0.52
CA VAL A 82 3.09 -2.16 -0.35
C VAL A 82 2.89 -1.84 1.12
N ILE A 83 3.64 -0.89 1.66
CA ILE A 83 3.44 -0.34 3.01
C ILE A 83 3.02 1.11 2.85
N CYS A 84 1.82 1.46 3.29
CA CYS A 84 1.33 2.82 3.06
C CYS A 84 0.25 3.27 4.06
N ARG A 85 -0.11 4.55 3.98
CA ARG A 85 -1.31 5.10 4.59
C ARG A 85 -2.55 4.60 3.84
N SER A 86 -3.71 4.61 4.49
CA SER A 86 -4.96 4.06 3.96
C SER A 86 -5.97 5.14 3.54
N GLY A 87 -5.49 6.15 2.79
CA GLY A 87 -6.38 7.08 2.11
C GLY A 87 -7.30 6.37 1.12
N ALA A 88 -8.49 6.91 0.86
CA ALA A 88 -9.51 6.27 0.02
C ALA A 88 -9.01 5.92 -1.38
N SER A 89 -8.32 6.86 -2.07
CA SER A 89 -7.75 6.62 -3.40
C SER A 89 -6.71 5.50 -3.37
N THR A 90 -5.80 5.53 -2.38
CA THR A 90 -4.77 4.51 -2.20
C THR A 90 -5.36 3.10 -2.04
N VAL A 91 -6.36 2.94 -1.17
CA VAL A 91 -7.00 1.64 -0.95
C VAL A 91 -7.70 1.16 -2.22
N SER A 92 -8.37 2.06 -2.96
CA SER A 92 -8.99 1.74 -4.24
C SER A 92 -7.98 1.32 -5.31
N GLU A 93 -6.85 2.01 -5.41
CA GLU A 93 -5.76 1.67 -6.35
C GLU A 93 -5.16 0.30 -6.03
N LEU A 94 -4.87 0.02 -4.75
CA LEU A 94 -4.35 -1.27 -4.30
C LEU A 94 -5.31 -2.41 -4.63
N ALA A 95 -6.61 -2.19 -4.45
CA ALA A 95 -7.65 -3.15 -4.79
C ALA A 95 -7.72 -3.39 -6.31
N VAL A 96 -7.77 -2.33 -7.12
CA VAL A 96 -7.86 -2.44 -8.59
C VAL A 96 -6.62 -3.12 -9.17
N ILE A 97 -5.42 -2.77 -8.70
CA ILE A 97 -4.17 -3.39 -9.16
C ILE A 97 -4.03 -4.81 -8.59
N GLY A 98 -4.59 -5.08 -7.41
CA GLY A 98 -4.48 -6.35 -6.70
C GLY A 98 -3.14 -6.50 -6.01
N ARG A 99 -2.79 -5.59 -5.09
CA ARG A 99 -1.50 -5.63 -4.38
C ARG A 99 -1.65 -5.96 -2.91
N PRO A 100 -0.84 -6.91 -2.40
CA PRO A 100 -0.77 -7.17 -0.98
C PRO A 100 -0.28 -5.92 -0.26
N SER A 101 -0.92 -5.55 0.82
CA SER A 101 -0.55 -4.32 1.50
C SER A 101 -0.55 -4.44 3.02
N LEU A 102 0.37 -3.69 3.64
CA LEU A 102 0.38 -3.36 5.04
C LEU A 102 -0.10 -1.92 5.18
N LEU A 103 -1.32 -1.76 5.63
CA LEU A 103 -1.96 -0.46 5.78
C LEU A 103 -1.74 0.08 7.19
N VAL A 104 -1.22 1.29 7.25
CA VAL A 104 -0.92 2.00 8.50
C VAL A 104 -1.76 3.28 8.52
N PRO A 105 -2.99 3.23 9.06
CA PRO A 105 -3.85 4.40 9.13
C PRO A 105 -3.14 5.59 9.77
N TYR A 106 -3.33 6.79 9.19
CA TYR A 106 -2.74 8.00 9.74
C TYR A 106 -3.42 8.36 11.07
N PRO A 107 -2.68 8.47 12.20
CA PRO A 107 -3.28 8.60 13.52
C PRO A 107 -4.02 9.92 13.74
N HIS A 108 -3.74 10.94 12.92
CA HIS A 108 -4.37 12.26 12.98
C HIS A 108 -5.32 12.50 11.80
N ALA A 109 -5.79 11.43 11.14
CA ALA A 109 -6.79 11.56 10.08
C ALA A 109 -8.12 12.06 10.68
N LEU A 110 -8.72 13.03 10.00
CA LEU A 110 -10.05 13.53 10.36
C LEU A 110 -11.07 12.37 10.27
N ASP A 111 -11.98 12.31 11.23
CA ASP A 111 -13.11 11.37 11.26
C ASP A 111 -12.73 9.86 11.19
N HIS A 112 -11.46 9.50 11.46
CA HIS A 112 -10.96 8.12 11.39
C HIS A 112 -11.24 7.41 10.05
N ASP A 113 -11.43 8.14 8.97
CA ASP A 113 -11.73 7.64 7.63
C ASP A 113 -10.69 6.61 7.14
N GLN A 114 -9.41 6.83 7.43
CA GLN A 114 -8.36 5.90 7.04
C GLN A 114 -8.47 4.53 7.71
N ALA A 115 -8.92 4.46 8.95
CA ALA A 115 -9.17 3.18 9.61
C ALA A 115 -10.32 2.42 8.95
N ALA A 116 -11.41 3.12 8.60
CA ALA A 116 -12.54 2.54 7.89
C ALA A 116 -12.17 2.04 6.49
N ASN A 117 -11.43 2.85 5.72
CA ASN A 117 -10.94 2.47 4.40
C ASN A 117 -10.06 1.21 4.46
N ALA A 118 -9.13 1.15 5.42
CA ALA A 118 -8.27 0.00 5.63
C ALA A 118 -9.04 -1.27 5.98
N ALA A 119 -10.05 -1.15 6.87
CA ALA A 119 -10.86 -2.28 7.33
C ALA A 119 -11.60 -2.97 6.18
N ALA A 120 -12.09 -2.23 5.20
CA ALA A 120 -12.80 -2.77 4.04
C ALA A 120 -11.92 -3.74 3.22
N LEU A 121 -10.67 -3.36 2.94
CA LEU A 121 -9.74 -4.21 2.18
C LEU A 121 -9.21 -5.37 3.04
N ALA A 122 -8.99 -5.14 4.34
CA ALA A 122 -8.53 -6.17 5.26
C ALA A 122 -9.58 -7.25 5.52
N ALA A 123 -10.85 -6.90 5.60
CA ALA A 123 -11.96 -7.84 5.79
C ALA A 123 -12.04 -8.91 4.68
N GLN A 124 -11.55 -8.57 3.48
CA GLN A 124 -11.46 -9.51 2.36
C GLN A 124 -10.12 -10.25 2.31
N GLY A 125 -9.20 -9.99 3.23
CA GLY A 125 -7.88 -10.57 3.25
C GLY A 125 -6.86 -9.95 2.29
N GLY A 126 -7.19 -8.83 1.65
CA GLY A 126 -6.32 -8.12 0.70
C GLY A 126 -5.25 -7.25 1.36
N ALA A 127 -5.40 -6.95 2.63
CA ALA A 127 -4.46 -6.14 3.40
C ALA A 127 -4.35 -6.62 4.84
N GLN A 128 -3.22 -6.29 5.48
CA GLN A 128 -3.06 -6.31 6.92
C GLN A 128 -3.08 -4.87 7.42
N VAL A 129 -3.85 -4.60 8.48
CA VAL A 129 -3.95 -3.26 9.08
C VAL A 129 -3.26 -3.25 10.42
N ILE A 130 -2.33 -2.32 10.62
CA ILE A 130 -1.62 -2.14 11.89
C ILE A 130 -1.62 -0.65 12.25
N PRO A 131 -2.20 -0.27 13.39
CA PRO A 131 -2.10 1.09 13.90
C PRO A 131 -0.63 1.51 14.08
N GLN A 132 -0.31 2.75 13.73
CA GLN A 132 1.07 3.26 13.83
C GLN A 132 1.70 3.03 15.20
N ALA A 133 0.94 3.20 16.29
CA ALA A 133 1.42 3.02 17.65
C ALA A 133 1.85 1.57 17.98
N GLN A 134 1.41 0.58 17.19
CA GLN A 134 1.75 -0.83 17.31
C GLN A 134 2.84 -1.27 16.33
N LEU A 135 3.33 -0.37 15.49
CA LEU A 135 4.28 -0.66 14.43
C LEU A 135 5.69 -0.20 14.81
N SER A 136 6.35 -0.98 15.66
CA SER A 136 7.76 -0.78 15.99
C SER A 136 8.67 -1.20 14.84
N THR A 137 9.93 -0.77 14.90
CA THR A 137 10.99 -1.16 13.95
C THR A 137 11.15 -2.67 13.86
N ASP A 138 11.17 -3.37 15.01
CA ASP A 138 11.24 -4.84 15.07
C ASP A 138 10.01 -5.49 14.43
N ARG A 139 8.83 -4.93 14.67
CA ARG A 139 7.59 -5.45 14.09
C ARG A 139 7.58 -5.31 12.57
N ILE A 140 8.05 -4.19 12.04
CA ILE A 140 8.20 -4.02 10.58
C ILE A 140 9.19 -5.04 10.02
N ALA A 141 10.34 -5.24 10.67
CA ALA A 141 11.35 -6.22 10.25
C ALA A 141 10.78 -7.63 10.19
N SER A 142 10.03 -8.05 11.23
CA SER A 142 9.35 -9.35 11.26
C SER A 142 8.34 -9.50 10.12
N LEU A 143 7.51 -8.48 9.90
CA LEU A 143 6.50 -8.49 8.83
C LEU A 143 7.11 -8.55 7.43
N LEU A 144 8.22 -7.85 7.20
CA LEU A 144 8.96 -7.92 5.93
C LEU A 144 9.58 -9.30 5.72
N THR A 145 10.19 -9.86 6.77
CA THR A 145 10.76 -11.21 6.74
C THR A 145 9.68 -12.25 6.43
N GLU A 146 8.57 -12.23 7.18
CA GLU A 146 7.42 -13.12 6.95
C GLU A 146 6.84 -13.00 5.53
N ALA A 147 6.79 -11.79 4.99
CA ALA A 147 6.30 -11.54 3.64
C ALA A 147 7.24 -12.13 2.58
N MET A 148 8.54 -11.97 2.75
CA MET A 148 9.55 -12.48 1.81
C MET A 148 9.69 -14.01 1.85
N GLU A 149 9.42 -14.63 2.99
CA GLU A 149 9.44 -16.09 3.18
C GLU A 149 8.11 -16.75 2.83
N GLY A 150 7.02 -15.97 2.74
CA GLY A 150 5.67 -16.48 2.48
C GLY A 150 5.07 -16.02 1.15
N PRO A 151 5.65 -16.37 -0.03
CA PRO A 151 5.15 -15.90 -1.32
C PRO A 151 3.70 -16.33 -1.61
N ASP A 152 3.30 -17.53 -1.17
CA ASP A 152 1.92 -18.02 -1.34
C ASP A 152 0.91 -17.18 -0.55
N ARG A 153 1.30 -16.71 0.63
CA ARG A 153 0.48 -15.79 1.43
C ARG A 153 0.30 -14.45 0.69
N LEU A 154 1.37 -13.89 0.15
CA LEU A 154 1.29 -12.67 -0.66
C LEU A 154 0.42 -12.86 -1.90
N ALA A 155 0.57 -13.98 -2.60
CA ALA A 155 -0.26 -14.30 -3.76
C ALA A 155 -1.75 -14.42 -3.39
N THR A 156 -2.05 -14.98 -2.22
CA THR A 156 -3.43 -15.06 -1.71
C THR A 156 -3.98 -13.67 -1.37
N MET A 157 -3.18 -12.83 -0.68
CA MET A 157 -3.55 -11.45 -0.40
C MET A 157 -3.77 -10.63 -1.69
N ALA A 158 -2.94 -10.84 -2.71
CA ALA A 158 -3.07 -10.17 -4.01
C ALA A 158 -4.40 -10.51 -4.69
N ARG A 159 -4.78 -11.79 -4.71
CA ARG A 159 -6.08 -12.23 -5.26
C ARG A 159 -7.25 -11.65 -4.47
N ALA A 160 -7.15 -11.65 -3.15
CA ALA A 160 -8.17 -11.08 -2.28
C ALA A 160 -8.33 -9.55 -2.49
N ALA A 161 -7.22 -8.81 -2.62
CA ALA A 161 -7.27 -7.40 -2.96
C ALA A 161 -7.93 -7.18 -4.33
N LYS A 162 -7.51 -7.95 -5.34
CA LYS A 162 -8.05 -7.84 -6.71
C LYS A 162 -9.55 -8.09 -6.78
N SER A 163 -10.08 -9.02 -5.98
CA SER A 163 -11.51 -9.34 -5.97
C SER A 163 -12.39 -8.21 -5.41
N THR A 164 -11.80 -7.25 -4.68
CA THR A 164 -12.51 -6.09 -4.13
C THR A 164 -12.46 -4.86 -5.05
N GLY A 165 -11.53 -4.87 -6.02
CA GLY A 165 -11.33 -3.76 -6.95
C GLY A 165 -12.53 -3.55 -7.87
N LYS A 166 -12.84 -2.29 -8.12
CA LYS A 166 -13.90 -1.88 -9.06
C LYS A 166 -13.28 -0.97 -10.12
N PRO A 167 -12.67 -1.53 -11.17
CA PRO A 167 -12.00 -0.73 -12.19
C PRO A 167 -12.96 0.20 -12.94
N ASP A 168 -14.24 -0.20 -13.06
CA ASP A 168 -15.27 0.55 -13.77
C ASP A 168 -16.09 1.49 -12.86
N ALA A 169 -15.58 1.82 -11.67
CA ALA A 169 -16.32 2.64 -10.69
C ALA A 169 -16.77 3.99 -11.26
N ALA A 170 -15.98 4.62 -12.10
CA ALA A 170 -16.34 5.88 -12.75
C ALA A 170 -17.48 5.70 -13.77
N GLY A 171 -17.44 4.63 -14.56
CA GLY A 171 -18.53 4.27 -15.49
C GLY A 171 -19.84 3.98 -14.73
N LEU A 172 -19.76 3.16 -13.71
CA LEU A 172 -20.94 2.84 -12.86
C LEU A 172 -21.53 4.09 -12.20
N LEU A 173 -20.71 5.05 -11.81
CA LEU A 173 -21.19 6.31 -11.27
C LEU A 173 -21.86 7.16 -12.36
N ALA A 174 -21.30 7.25 -13.55
CA ALA A 174 -21.89 7.95 -14.68
C ALA A 174 -23.26 7.36 -15.05
N ASP A 175 -23.35 6.04 -15.19
CA ASP A 175 -24.60 5.33 -15.45
C ASP A 175 -25.67 5.61 -14.39
N LEU A 176 -25.26 5.65 -13.11
CA LEU A 176 -26.15 5.98 -12.01
C LEU A 176 -26.69 7.42 -12.11
N VAL A 177 -25.79 8.37 -12.41
CA VAL A 177 -26.17 9.78 -12.57
C VAL A 177 -27.14 9.95 -13.74
N GLU A 178 -26.88 9.30 -14.88
CA GLU A 178 -27.76 9.32 -16.04
C GLU A 178 -29.12 8.68 -15.73
N ALA A 179 -29.14 7.56 -15.01
CA ALA A 179 -30.38 6.92 -14.61
C ALA A 179 -31.23 7.81 -13.70
N ILE A 180 -30.61 8.49 -12.73
CA ILE A 180 -31.29 9.44 -11.83
C ILE A 180 -31.82 10.64 -12.64
N ALA A 181 -31.03 11.20 -13.53
CA ALA A 181 -31.42 12.32 -14.40
C ALA A 181 -32.60 11.95 -15.31
N ALA A 182 -32.71 10.69 -15.73
CA ALA A 182 -33.80 10.15 -16.50
C ALA A 182 -35.05 9.77 -15.64
N GLY A 183 -35.05 10.09 -14.33
CA GLY A 183 -36.18 9.81 -13.41
C GLY A 183 -36.27 8.34 -12.97
N LYS A 184 -35.25 7.52 -13.21
CA LYS A 184 -35.20 6.13 -12.72
C LYS A 184 -34.75 6.09 -11.27
N GLY A 185 -35.50 5.42 -10.41
CA GLY A 185 -35.12 5.25 -9.00
C GLY A 185 -33.87 4.36 -8.84
N ILE A 186 -33.09 4.60 -7.77
CA ILE A 186 -31.84 3.88 -7.46
C ILE A 186 -32.04 2.35 -7.40
N ALA A 187 -33.23 1.87 -7.04
CA ALA A 187 -33.55 0.46 -6.99
C ALA A 187 -33.62 -0.21 -8.38
N GLN A 188 -33.90 0.56 -9.43
CA GLN A 188 -34.04 0.05 -10.81
C GLN A 188 -32.69 -0.02 -11.55
N SER A 189 -31.65 0.71 -11.11
CA SER A 189 -30.34 0.69 -11.71
C SER A 189 -29.49 -0.53 -11.29
N LYS A 190 -29.85 -1.23 -10.22
CA LYS A 190 -29.13 -2.43 -9.74
C LYS A 190 -29.47 -3.71 -10.49
N GLY A 191 -30.45 -3.71 -11.38
CA GLY A 191 -30.91 -4.89 -12.11
C GLY A 191 -30.30 -5.11 -13.50
N ALA A 192 -29.41 -4.25 -13.97
CA ALA A 192 -28.86 -4.29 -15.33
C ALA A 192 -27.50 -4.97 -15.46
N THR A 193 -27.00 -5.60 -14.40
CA THR A 193 -25.71 -6.33 -14.42
C THR A 193 -25.93 -7.74 -13.87
N GLN A 194 -26.44 -8.64 -14.73
CA GLN A 194 -26.25 -10.10 -14.63
C GLN A 194 -25.42 -10.57 -15.80
#